data_b107dd28538de91307ff5688e55c632b
#
_entry.id   b107dd28538de91307ff5688e55c632b
#
_cell.length_a   1.000
_cell.length_b   1.000
_cell.length_c   1.000
_cell.angle_alpha   90.00
_cell.angle_beta   90.00
_cell.angle_gamma   90.00
#
_symmetry.space_group_name_H-M   'P 1'
#
loop_
_entity.id
_entity.type
_entity.pdbx_description
1 polymer ?
#
loop_
_entity_poly.entity_id
_entity_poly.type
_entity_poly.pdbx_seq_one_letter_code
_entity_poly.pdbx_strand_id
1 'polypeptide(L)'
;QPECMQPTNVGRNLRIGILANYPDSEETRILLTPGACGMIVSSGHHVAIEAGLGIDINFTDEDYSQYGVEVVSREAALAMPLVFSFRPLTAADIRKMQPGAALICMLDNTLFDRKVIEALLERRVTLGCLNNMVSHNEEPVFADVIDEIDGRAAIMYAEDHLSFLGGGKGVLIAGVAGINPCEILLIGTGTKINYAAISALAVGASVTIMDNDVSALQLARQFCGQSVTTCSIHPKVLLNRVKTADVIITDHCTRDFEMPRNLLGAMKPNVYLLDLAENEPSQSVPRTVAMAMSNILVNFIEEMALKNGIDGMITSTPGVQDGIVTYRGKLVDKLISSYLEMHGVDLSLLI
;
A
#
# COMPACT_ATOMS: atom_id res chain seq x y z
N GLN A 1 -42.74 -12.89 22.62
CA GLN A 1 -41.25 -12.79 22.82
C GLN A 1 -40.63 -12.92 21.44
N PRO A 2 -39.85 -11.96 20.97
CA PRO A 2 -39.10 -12.15 19.74
C PRO A 2 -37.90 -13.07 20.05
N GLU A 3 -37.85 -14.22 19.42
CA GLU A 3 -36.67 -15.06 19.42
C GLU A 3 -35.54 -14.27 18.80
N CYS A 4 -34.50 -13.98 19.58
CA CYS A 4 -33.20 -13.55 19.08
C CYS A 4 -32.63 -14.69 18.21
N MET A 5 -32.78 -14.56 16.89
CA MET A 5 -31.97 -15.35 15.97
C MET A 5 -30.50 -14.97 16.23
N GLN A 6 -29.77 -15.85 16.89
CA GLN A 6 -28.31 -15.80 16.86
C GLN A 6 -27.89 -16.02 15.40
N PRO A 7 -27.04 -15.19 14.82
CA PRO A 7 -26.48 -15.45 13.53
C PRO A 7 -25.70 -16.77 13.62
N THR A 8 -26.18 -17.81 12.99
CA THR A 8 -25.43 -19.02 12.75
C THR A 8 -24.28 -18.66 11.81
N ASN A 9 -23.14 -18.34 12.38
CA ASN A 9 -21.91 -18.11 11.62
C ASN A 9 -21.47 -19.49 11.07
N VAL A 10 -21.85 -19.78 9.82
CA VAL A 10 -21.52 -21.05 9.12
C VAL A 10 -20.13 -21.00 8.51
N GLY A 11 -19.30 -20.03 8.91
CA GLY A 11 -17.93 -19.86 8.43
C GLY A 11 -16.91 -20.74 9.18
N ARG A 12 -15.79 -20.99 8.53
CA ARG A 12 -14.66 -21.72 9.13
C ARG A 12 -13.90 -20.80 10.09
N ASN A 13 -13.64 -21.27 11.30
CA ASN A 13 -12.72 -20.58 12.21
C ASN A 13 -11.31 -20.58 11.60
N LEU A 14 -10.75 -19.40 11.38
CA LEU A 14 -9.42 -19.23 10.83
C LEU A 14 -8.36 -19.29 11.95
N ARG A 15 -7.18 -19.78 11.59
CA ARG A 15 -5.96 -19.71 12.41
C ARG A 15 -4.94 -18.86 11.67
N ILE A 16 -4.63 -17.72 12.22
CA ILE A 16 -3.90 -16.65 11.55
C ILE A 16 -2.58 -16.39 12.29
N GLY A 17 -1.48 -16.39 11.55
CA GLY A 17 -0.19 -15.91 12.00
C GLY A 17 0.10 -14.53 11.40
N ILE A 18 0.62 -13.60 12.20
CA ILE A 18 1.01 -12.29 11.71
C ILE A 18 2.49 -12.09 12.05
N LEU A 19 3.28 -11.78 11.03
CA LEU A 19 4.73 -11.69 11.15
C LEU A 19 5.17 -10.25 11.30
N ALA A 20 6.17 -10.03 12.15
CA ALA A 20 6.93 -8.79 12.22
C ALA A 20 7.80 -8.60 10.98
N ASN A 21 8.16 -7.36 10.70
CA ASN A 21 9.15 -7.05 9.67
C ASN A 21 10.52 -7.62 10.04
N TYR A 22 11.39 -7.78 9.06
CA TYR A 22 12.76 -8.26 9.33
C TYR A 22 13.55 -7.18 10.07
N PRO A 23 14.38 -7.55 11.06
CA PRO A 23 15.18 -6.58 11.83
C PRO A 23 16.14 -5.72 10.99
N ASP A 24 16.59 -6.26 9.85
CA ASP A 24 17.49 -5.57 8.92
C ASP A 24 16.72 -4.71 7.90
N SER A 25 15.39 -4.68 7.97
CA SER A 25 14.53 -3.89 7.10
C SER A 25 14.26 -2.52 7.72
N GLU A 26 14.23 -1.48 6.90
CA GLU A 26 13.73 -0.15 7.30
C GLU A 26 12.18 -0.09 7.37
N GLU A 27 11.50 -1.20 7.04
CA GLU A 27 10.04 -1.27 7.05
C GLU A 27 9.50 -1.34 8.48
N THR A 28 8.62 -0.41 8.83
CA THR A 28 7.96 -0.34 10.14
C THR A 28 6.44 -0.47 10.06
N ARG A 29 5.88 -0.44 8.84
CA ARG A 29 4.44 -0.60 8.63
C ARG A 29 4.01 -2.02 8.94
N ILE A 30 2.82 -2.15 9.50
CA ILE A 30 2.15 -3.42 9.79
C ILE A 30 0.72 -3.39 9.25
N LEU A 31 0.10 -4.55 9.10
CA LEU A 31 -1.23 -4.68 8.51
C LEU A 31 -2.37 -4.53 9.53
N LEU A 32 -2.18 -4.97 10.78
CA LEU A 32 -3.23 -5.08 11.76
C LEU A 32 -2.83 -4.51 13.13
N THR A 33 -3.66 -3.62 13.65
CA THR A 33 -3.52 -3.07 14.99
C THR A 33 -3.99 -4.06 16.06
N PRO A 34 -3.61 -3.87 17.35
CA PRO A 34 -4.12 -4.69 18.47
C PRO A 34 -5.64 -4.76 18.53
N GLY A 35 -6.32 -3.63 18.38
CA GLY A 35 -7.78 -3.57 18.40
C GLY A 35 -8.43 -4.34 17.23
N ALA A 36 -7.85 -4.27 16.03
CA ALA A 36 -8.32 -5.03 14.88
C ALA A 36 -8.14 -6.54 15.07
N CYS A 37 -6.99 -6.97 15.60
CA CYS A 37 -6.78 -8.36 15.98
C CYS A 37 -7.79 -8.82 17.02
N GLY A 38 -8.14 -7.96 17.98
CA GLY A 38 -9.19 -8.23 18.97
C GLY A 38 -10.58 -8.43 18.37
N MET A 39 -10.92 -7.68 17.33
CA MET A 39 -12.18 -7.89 16.58
C MET A 39 -12.20 -9.28 15.93
N ILE A 40 -11.11 -9.66 15.28
CA ILE A 40 -10.96 -10.96 14.62
C ILE A 40 -11.05 -12.10 15.64
N VAL A 41 -10.41 -11.97 16.81
CA VAL A 41 -10.50 -12.94 17.93
C VAL A 41 -11.93 -13.02 18.45
N SER A 42 -12.61 -11.89 18.60
CA SER A 42 -14.01 -11.83 19.10
C SER A 42 -15.00 -12.52 18.16
N SER A 43 -14.69 -12.57 16.85
CA SER A 43 -15.45 -13.35 15.85
C SER A 43 -15.18 -14.86 15.92
N GLY A 44 -14.33 -15.31 16.82
CA GLY A 44 -14.04 -16.75 17.05
C GLY A 44 -12.83 -17.28 16.29
N HIS A 45 -12.02 -16.40 15.70
CA HIS A 45 -10.77 -16.80 15.02
C HIS A 45 -9.61 -16.85 16.02
N HIS A 46 -8.60 -17.63 15.69
CA HIS A 46 -7.37 -17.69 16.46
C HIS A 46 -6.31 -16.82 15.78
N VAL A 47 -5.79 -15.84 16.51
CA VAL A 47 -4.75 -14.93 16.02
C VAL A 47 -3.49 -15.08 16.87
N ALA A 48 -2.38 -15.39 16.23
CA ALA A 48 -1.05 -15.44 16.81
C ALA A 48 -0.15 -14.42 16.11
N ILE A 49 0.50 -13.54 16.85
CA ILE A 49 1.46 -12.58 16.31
C ILE A 49 2.89 -12.98 16.67
N GLU A 50 3.82 -12.67 15.80
CA GLU A 50 5.24 -12.72 16.16
C GLU A 50 5.54 -11.66 17.23
N ALA A 51 6.29 -12.04 18.27
CA ALA A 51 6.72 -11.13 19.32
C ALA A 51 7.44 -9.89 18.73
N GLY A 52 7.06 -8.71 19.18
CA GLY A 52 7.62 -7.46 18.71
C GLY A 52 6.98 -6.90 17.44
N LEU A 53 5.91 -7.48 16.90
CA LEU A 53 5.24 -7.07 15.66
C LEU A 53 5.05 -5.54 15.53
N GLY A 54 4.58 -4.88 16.58
CA GLY A 54 4.23 -3.45 16.54
C GLY A 54 5.16 -2.53 17.31
N ILE A 55 6.31 -3.04 17.78
CA ILE A 55 7.18 -2.30 18.72
C ILE A 55 7.67 -0.97 18.15
N ASP A 56 8.01 -0.94 16.86
CA ASP A 56 8.54 0.25 16.18
C ASP A 56 7.51 1.37 16.04
N ILE A 57 6.23 1.04 16.20
CA ILE A 57 5.12 2.00 16.10
C ILE A 57 4.36 2.13 17.42
N ASN A 58 4.98 1.76 18.53
CA ASN A 58 4.45 1.85 19.88
C ASN A 58 3.16 1.03 20.10
N PHE A 59 3.09 -0.16 19.53
CA PHE A 59 2.17 -1.23 19.93
C PHE A 59 2.99 -2.35 20.55
N THR A 60 2.80 -2.56 21.85
CA THR A 60 3.51 -3.60 22.60
C THR A 60 2.86 -4.97 22.42
N ASP A 61 3.61 -6.03 22.71
CA ASP A 61 3.05 -7.39 22.76
C ASP A 61 1.91 -7.51 23.77
N GLU A 62 1.97 -6.74 24.88
CA GLU A 62 0.92 -6.68 25.89
C GLU A 62 -0.36 -6.03 25.34
N ASP A 63 -0.24 -5.00 24.49
CA ASP A 63 -1.40 -4.39 23.84
C ASP A 63 -2.17 -5.41 22.99
N TYR A 64 -1.49 -6.32 22.32
CA TYR A 64 -2.11 -7.42 21.56
C TYR A 64 -2.71 -8.48 22.51
N SER A 65 -1.97 -8.88 23.53
CA SER A 65 -2.39 -9.93 24.47
C SER A 65 -3.66 -9.56 25.23
N GLN A 66 -3.88 -8.27 25.54
CA GLN A 66 -5.10 -7.77 26.18
C GLN A 66 -6.37 -8.05 25.37
N TYR A 67 -6.25 -8.20 24.07
CA TYR A 67 -7.35 -8.55 23.15
C TYR A 67 -7.46 -10.06 22.87
N GLY A 68 -6.75 -10.90 23.63
CA GLY A 68 -6.78 -12.36 23.45
C GLY A 68 -5.95 -12.88 22.28
N VAL A 69 -5.03 -12.06 21.77
CA VAL A 69 -4.07 -12.43 20.74
C VAL A 69 -2.90 -13.17 21.39
N GLU A 70 -2.49 -14.29 20.79
CA GLU A 70 -1.35 -15.06 21.26
C GLU A 70 -0.04 -14.44 20.73
N VAL A 71 0.93 -14.20 21.61
CA VAL A 71 2.27 -13.73 21.23
C VAL A 71 3.19 -14.94 21.16
N VAL A 72 3.80 -15.17 20.02
CA VAL A 72 4.56 -16.39 19.72
C VAL A 72 5.90 -16.08 19.06
N SER A 73 6.74 -17.10 18.87
CA SER A 73 7.94 -16.99 18.04
C SER A 73 7.59 -16.88 16.56
N ARG A 74 8.54 -16.37 15.75
CA ARG A 74 8.40 -16.31 14.29
C ARG A 74 8.06 -17.68 13.69
N GLU A 75 8.72 -18.73 14.15
CA GLU A 75 8.48 -20.10 13.66
C GLU A 75 7.05 -20.58 13.95
N ALA A 76 6.52 -20.25 15.13
CA ALA A 76 5.14 -20.59 15.49
C ALA A 76 4.12 -19.82 14.68
N ALA A 77 4.37 -18.54 14.40
CA ALA A 77 3.51 -17.74 13.53
C ALA A 77 3.55 -18.22 12.07
N LEU A 78 4.73 -18.58 11.54
CA LEU A 78 4.90 -19.18 10.22
C LEU A 78 4.20 -20.54 10.07
N ALA A 79 4.05 -21.28 11.17
CA ALA A 79 3.37 -22.56 11.18
C ALA A 79 1.84 -22.46 11.12
N MET A 80 1.26 -21.26 11.07
CA MET A 80 -0.19 -21.09 10.89
C MET A 80 -0.61 -21.34 9.44
N PRO A 81 -1.84 -21.85 9.22
CA PRO A 81 -2.33 -22.11 7.86
C PRO A 81 -2.61 -20.86 7.04
N LEU A 82 -2.81 -19.71 7.68
CA LEU A 82 -2.97 -18.40 7.06
C LEU A 82 -2.00 -17.42 7.72
N VAL A 83 -1.09 -16.88 6.93
CA VAL A 83 -0.04 -15.98 7.40
C VAL A 83 -0.18 -14.61 6.73
N PHE A 84 -0.07 -13.56 7.53
CA PHE A 84 0.00 -12.19 7.06
C PHE A 84 1.37 -11.59 7.35
N SER A 85 1.91 -10.83 6.40
CA SER A 85 3.09 -9.98 6.59
C SER A 85 2.93 -8.70 5.80
N PHE A 86 3.58 -7.60 6.21
CA PHE A 86 3.50 -6.38 5.41
C PHE A 86 4.24 -6.58 4.08
N ARG A 87 5.48 -7.08 4.12
CA ARG A 87 6.28 -7.39 2.93
C ARG A 87 6.32 -8.90 2.66
N PRO A 88 6.64 -9.31 1.42
CA PRO A 88 6.87 -10.71 1.10
C PRO A 88 7.98 -11.33 1.97
N LEU A 89 7.91 -12.64 2.17
CA LEU A 89 8.87 -13.36 2.98
C LEU A 89 10.07 -13.83 2.16
N THR A 90 11.19 -14.06 2.86
CA THR A 90 12.37 -14.71 2.27
C THR A 90 12.07 -16.18 1.91
N ALA A 91 12.80 -16.72 0.95
CA ALA A 91 12.69 -18.14 0.59
C ALA A 91 12.93 -19.09 1.79
N ALA A 92 13.79 -18.68 2.74
CA ALA A 92 14.07 -19.47 3.93
C ALA A 92 12.85 -19.57 4.85
N ASP A 93 12.13 -18.49 5.07
CA ASP A 93 10.92 -18.50 5.89
C ASP A 93 9.74 -19.17 5.19
N ILE A 94 9.58 -18.96 3.88
CA ILE A 94 8.57 -19.68 3.10
C ILE A 94 8.74 -21.19 3.22
N ARG A 95 9.97 -21.72 3.22
CA ARG A 95 10.24 -23.16 3.40
C ARG A 95 9.87 -23.68 4.78
N LYS A 96 9.76 -22.82 5.80
CA LYS A 96 9.28 -23.19 7.14
C LYS A 96 7.75 -23.21 7.25
N MET A 97 7.03 -22.58 6.33
CA MET A 97 5.57 -22.57 6.33
C MET A 97 4.99 -23.98 6.15
N GLN A 98 3.75 -24.19 6.59
CA GLN A 98 3.03 -25.43 6.31
C GLN A 98 2.82 -25.61 4.80
N PRO A 99 2.96 -26.84 4.28
CA PRO A 99 2.58 -27.12 2.89
C PRO A 99 1.11 -26.77 2.63
N GLY A 100 0.87 -26.00 1.58
CA GLY A 100 -0.48 -25.55 1.22
C GLY A 100 -1.03 -24.40 2.08
N ALA A 101 -0.22 -23.79 2.94
CA ALA A 101 -0.62 -22.57 3.66
C ALA A 101 -0.85 -21.41 2.70
N ALA A 102 -1.55 -20.37 3.18
CA ALA A 102 -1.70 -19.10 2.47
C ALA A 102 -0.82 -18.03 3.11
N LEU A 103 -0.20 -17.21 2.26
CA LEU A 103 0.52 -16.00 2.62
C LEU A 103 -0.16 -14.80 1.96
N ILE A 104 -0.51 -13.82 2.75
CA ILE A 104 -1.09 -12.56 2.28
C ILE A 104 -0.14 -11.41 2.65
N CYS A 105 0.28 -10.63 1.68
CA CYS A 105 1.19 -9.50 1.90
C CYS A 105 0.95 -8.36 0.91
N MET A 106 1.67 -7.25 1.10
CA MET A 106 1.79 -6.23 0.07
C MET A 106 2.84 -6.65 -0.96
N LEU A 107 2.62 -6.30 -2.21
CA LEU A 107 3.56 -6.56 -3.30
C LEU A 107 4.82 -5.68 -3.14
N ASP A 108 5.98 -6.27 -3.37
CA ASP A 108 7.23 -5.55 -3.57
C ASP A 108 8.20 -6.32 -4.49
N ASN A 109 9.39 -5.74 -4.69
CA ASN A 109 10.41 -6.30 -5.58
C ASN A 109 10.98 -7.66 -5.12
N THR A 110 10.77 -8.07 -3.88
CA THR A 110 11.20 -9.38 -3.35
C THR A 110 10.60 -10.54 -4.15
N LEU A 111 9.40 -10.37 -4.69
CA LEU A 111 8.72 -11.38 -5.52
C LEU A 111 9.33 -11.56 -6.91
N PHE A 112 10.24 -10.67 -7.33
CA PHE A 112 11.01 -10.85 -8.56
C PHE A 112 12.32 -11.63 -8.34
N ASP A 113 12.54 -12.19 -7.12
CA ASP A 113 13.59 -13.18 -6.88
C ASP A 113 13.07 -14.60 -7.17
N ARG A 114 13.69 -15.26 -8.16
CA ARG A 114 13.35 -16.65 -8.53
C ARG A 114 13.35 -17.60 -7.34
N LYS A 115 14.27 -17.44 -6.38
CA LYS A 115 14.36 -18.31 -5.19
C LYS A 115 13.13 -18.22 -4.30
N VAL A 116 12.52 -17.03 -4.21
CA VAL A 116 11.28 -16.79 -3.46
C VAL A 116 10.12 -17.53 -4.14
N ILE A 117 9.98 -17.36 -5.46
CA ILE A 117 8.94 -18.06 -6.21
C ILE A 117 9.12 -19.57 -6.15
N GLU A 118 10.34 -20.10 -6.35
CA GLU A 118 10.61 -21.53 -6.23
C GLU A 118 10.23 -22.09 -4.85
N ALA A 119 10.53 -21.37 -3.75
CA ALA A 119 10.12 -21.77 -2.40
C ALA A 119 8.60 -21.82 -2.23
N LEU A 120 7.86 -20.84 -2.78
CA LEU A 120 6.40 -20.84 -2.76
C LEU A 120 5.81 -22.04 -3.50
N LEU A 121 6.35 -22.36 -4.69
CA LEU A 121 5.90 -23.50 -5.49
C LEU A 121 6.22 -24.84 -4.81
N GLU A 122 7.44 -24.96 -4.25
CA GLU A 122 7.92 -26.14 -3.53
C GLU A 122 7.02 -26.46 -2.32
N ARG A 123 6.63 -25.44 -1.55
CA ARG A 123 5.74 -25.57 -0.39
C ARG A 123 4.26 -25.53 -0.74
N ARG A 124 3.91 -25.31 -2.01
CA ARG A 124 2.54 -25.13 -2.49
C ARG A 124 1.80 -24.03 -1.74
N VAL A 125 2.52 -22.99 -1.32
CA VAL A 125 1.93 -21.83 -0.66
C VAL A 125 1.08 -21.04 -1.67
N THR A 126 -0.13 -20.68 -1.27
CA THR A 126 -0.95 -19.72 -2.00
C THR A 126 -0.51 -18.33 -1.58
N LEU A 127 0.05 -17.55 -2.50
CA LEU A 127 0.44 -16.17 -2.24
C LEU A 127 -0.59 -15.21 -2.83
N GLY A 128 -1.15 -14.35 -1.99
CA GLY A 128 -2.00 -13.25 -2.36
C GLY A 128 -1.34 -11.90 -2.06
N CYS A 129 -1.29 -11.02 -3.07
CA CYS A 129 -0.80 -9.66 -2.96
C CYS A 129 -1.96 -8.67 -2.92
N LEU A 130 -2.09 -7.97 -1.79
CA LEU A 130 -3.20 -7.05 -1.53
C LEU A 130 -3.27 -5.90 -2.52
N ASN A 131 -2.12 -5.39 -2.99
CA ASN A 131 -2.07 -4.28 -3.96
C ASN A 131 -2.86 -4.54 -5.25
N ASN A 132 -2.90 -5.80 -5.69
CA ASN A 132 -3.51 -6.18 -6.95
C ASN A 132 -4.95 -6.71 -6.78
N MET A 133 -5.40 -6.86 -5.52
CA MET A 133 -6.78 -7.28 -5.26
C MET A 133 -7.73 -6.10 -5.45
N VAL A 134 -8.82 -6.32 -6.18
CA VAL A 134 -9.85 -5.32 -6.44
C VAL A 134 -11.18 -5.71 -5.80
N SER A 135 -11.99 -4.71 -5.51
CA SER A 135 -13.36 -4.89 -5.02
C SER A 135 -14.31 -5.40 -6.13
N HIS A 136 -15.56 -5.67 -5.77
CA HIS A 136 -16.61 -5.99 -6.76
C HIS A 136 -16.84 -4.91 -7.82
N ASN A 137 -16.45 -3.67 -7.53
CA ASN A 137 -16.53 -2.53 -8.46
C ASN A 137 -15.20 -2.30 -9.21
N GLU A 138 -14.28 -3.26 -9.20
CA GLU A 138 -12.96 -3.16 -9.81
C GLU A 138 -12.08 -2.06 -9.20
N GLU A 139 -12.36 -1.64 -7.96
CA GLU A 139 -11.56 -0.65 -7.23
C GLU A 139 -10.42 -1.33 -6.46
N PRO A 140 -9.17 -0.87 -6.56
CA PRO A 140 -8.01 -1.44 -5.88
C PRO A 140 -7.93 -0.98 -4.41
N VAL A 141 -8.89 -1.42 -3.59
CA VAL A 141 -9.16 -0.92 -2.23
C VAL A 141 -7.93 -0.89 -1.33
N PHE A 142 -7.07 -1.89 -1.39
CA PHE A 142 -5.86 -1.95 -0.55
C PHE A 142 -4.77 -1.02 -1.05
N ALA A 143 -4.56 -0.97 -2.38
CA ALA A 143 -3.59 -0.06 -2.98
C ALA A 143 -4.04 1.40 -2.79
N ASP A 144 -5.30 1.71 -3.03
CA ASP A 144 -5.84 3.07 -2.90
C ASP A 144 -5.65 3.66 -1.51
N VAL A 145 -5.76 2.85 -0.45
CA VAL A 145 -5.51 3.32 0.92
C VAL A 145 -4.05 3.71 1.13
N ILE A 146 -3.11 2.91 0.63
CA ILE A 146 -1.69 3.25 0.72
C ILE A 146 -1.38 4.46 -0.15
N ASP A 147 -1.91 4.52 -1.36
CA ASP A 147 -1.72 5.63 -2.30
C ASP A 147 -2.30 6.96 -1.75
N GLU A 148 -3.44 6.91 -1.08
CA GLU A 148 -3.97 8.07 -0.36
C GLU A 148 -2.99 8.56 0.70
N ILE A 149 -2.48 7.65 1.53
CA ILE A 149 -1.53 7.99 2.60
C ILE A 149 -0.22 8.51 2.01
N ASP A 150 0.31 7.88 0.95
CA ASP A 150 1.51 8.35 0.26
C ASP A 150 1.33 9.78 -0.29
N GLY A 151 0.22 10.04 -0.96
CA GLY A 151 -0.08 11.38 -1.49
C GLY A 151 -0.15 12.44 -0.39
N ARG A 152 -0.80 12.14 0.73
CA ARG A 152 -0.91 13.07 1.88
C ARG A 152 0.43 13.26 2.58
N ALA A 153 1.17 12.18 2.83
CA ALA A 153 2.48 12.23 3.48
C ALA A 153 3.55 12.91 2.60
N ALA A 154 3.39 12.89 1.27
CA ALA A 154 4.27 13.64 0.37
C ALA A 154 4.26 15.14 0.65
N ILE A 155 3.11 15.69 1.04
CA ILE A 155 3.00 17.12 1.39
C ILE A 155 3.62 17.39 2.76
N MET A 156 3.46 16.47 3.72
CA MET A 156 4.15 16.56 5.00
C MET A 156 5.69 16.59 4.80
N TYR A 157 6.22 15.76 3.89
CA TYR A 157 7.63 15.78 3.51
C TYR A 157 8.01 17.12 2.88
N ALA A 158 7.17 17.65 2.00
CA ALA A 158 7.42 18.94 1.37
C ALA A 158 7.48 20.08 2.41
N GLU A 159 6.57 20.10 3.39
CA GLU A 159 6.58 21.07 4.48
C GLU A 159 7.86 20.99 5.31
N ASP A 160 8.27 19.79 5.69
CA ASP A 160 9.51 19.57 6.44
C ASP A 160 10.73 20.06 5.65
N HIS A 161 10.85 19.66 4.37
CA HIS A 161 11.98 20.05 3.51
C HIS A 161 11.97 21.55 3.11
N LEU A 162 10.85 22.23 3.18
CA LEU A 162 10.78 23.69 2.99
C LEU A 162 11.17 24.45 4.26
N SER A 163 11.02 23.83 5.44
CA SER A 163 11.33 24.44 6.72
C SER A 163 12.84 24.56 6.93
N PHE A 164 13.26 25.54 7.73
CA PHE A 164 14.67 25.69 8.10
C PHE A 164 15.15 24.53 8.99
N LEU A 165 14.26 23.98 9.81
CA LEU A 165 14.59 22.85 10.69
C LEU A 165 14.81 21.56 9.90
N GLY A 166 14.10 21.38 8.80
CA GLY A 166 14.30 20.26 7.86
C GLY A 166 15.45 20.48 6.86
N GLY A 167 16.27 21.53 7.06
CA GLY A 167 17.40 21.85 6.19
C GLY A 167 17.07 22.60 4.92
N GLY A 168 15.83 23.05 4.80
CA GLY A 168 15.34 23.79 3.65
C GLY A 168 15.61 25.30 3.70
N LYS A 169 14.95 26.01 2.80
CA LYS A 169 15.13 27.47 2.62
C LYS A 169 14.38 28.34 3.63
N GLY A 170 13.66 27.73 4.58
CA GLY A 170 12.96 28.45 5.65
C GLY A 170 11.72 29.20 5.16
N VAL A 171 10.92 28.59 4.29
CA VAL A 171 9.67 29.17 3.76
C VAL A 171 8.47 28.36 4.22
N LEU A 172 7.36 29.06 4.46
CA LEU A 172 6.08 28.46 4.75
C LEU A 172 5.42 28.06 3.43
N ILE A 173 4.81 26.87 3.39
CA ILE A 173 4.10 26.38 2.20
C ILE A 173 2.86 27.24 1.87
N ALA A 174 2.15 27.70 2.91
CA ALA A 174 1.02 28.61 2.78
C ALA A 174 1.47 30.05 2.54
N GLY A 175 0.64 30.82 1.84
CA GLY A 175 0.83 32.27 1.75
C GLY A 175 0.45 32.97 3.06
N VAL A 176 1.00 34.14 3.25
CA VAL A 176 0.59 35.10 4.29
C VAL A 176 0.34 36.48 3.64
N ALA A 177 -0.29 37.41 4.37
CA ALA A 177 -0.59 38.74 3.83
C ALA A 177 0.66 39.39 3.22
N GLY A 178 0.63 39.65 1.92
CA GLY A 178 1.74 40.24 1.16
C GLY A 178 2.80 39.26 0.66
N ILE A 179 2.67 37.94 0.94
CA ILE A 179 3.57 36.88 0.48
C ILE A 179 2.73 35.79 -0.18
N ASN A 180 3.07 35.43 -1.42
CA ASN A 180 2.40 34.37 -2.14
C ASN A 180 2.70 32.97 -1.52
N PRO A 181 1.77 32.01 -1.63
CA PRO A 181 2.04 30.62 -1.26
C PRO A 181 3.12 30.02 -2.14
N CYS A 182 3.73 28.94 -1.66
CA CYS A 182 4.61 28.10 -2.45
C CYS A 182 3.85 27.50 -3.65
N GLU A 183 4.54 27.37 -4.77
CA GLU A 183 4.04 26.70 -5.96
C GLU A 183 4.44 25.22 -5.95
N ILE A 184 3.44 24.35 -5.94
CA ILE A 184 3.61 22.89 -6.01
C ILE A 184 3.22 22.42 -7.40
N LEU A 185 4.18 21.81 -8.06
CA LEU A 185 4.00 21.19 -9.38
C LEU A 185 3.88 19.67 -9.20
N LEU A 186 2.75 19.11 -9.57
CA LEU A 186 2.48 17.70 -9.58
C LEU A 186 2.49 17.20 -11.03
N ILE A 187 3.29 16.17 -11.33
CA ILE A 187 3.42 15.62 -12.69
C ILE A 187 2.95 14.18 -12.67
N GLY A 188 1.92 13.91 -13.45
CA GLY A 188 1.16 12.67 -13.46
C GLY A 188 -0.25 12.84 -12.91
N THR A 189 -1.02 11.79 -12.93
CA THR A 189 -2.38 11.69 -12.39
C THR A 189 -2.54 10.35 -11.67
N GLY A 190 -3.60 10.20 -10.91
CA GLY A 190 -3.87 9.00 -10.13
C GLY A 190 -4.08 9.30 -8.65
N THR A 191 -4.29 8.26 -7.86
CA THR A 191 -4.67 8.39 -6.46
C THR A 191 -3.66 9.16 -5.64
N LYS A 192 -2.37 8.84 -5.72
CA LYS A 192 -1.29 9.54 -5.00
C LYS A 192 -1.26 11.04 -5.32
N ILE A 193 -1.26 11.38 -6.60
CA ILE A 193 -1.23 12.78 -7.07
C ILE A 193 -2.48 13.55 -6.64
N ASN A 194 -3.65 12.94 -6.75
CA ASN A 194 -4.91 13.58 -6.36
C ASN A 194 -4.94 13.92 -4.86
N TYR A 195 -4.49 12.99 -4.01
CA TYR A 195 -4.41 13.23 -2.56
C TYR A 195 -3.27 14.17 -2.16
N ALA A 196 -2.16 14.17 -2.89
CA ALA A 196 -1.13 15.19 -2.73
C ALA A 196 -1.69 16.59 -3.07
N ALA A 197 -2.45 16.71 -4.17
CA ALA A 197 -3.08 17.97 -4.56
C ALA A 197 -4.07 18.50 -3.51
N ILE A 198 -4.98 17.63 -3.01
CA ILE A 198 -5.93 18.00 -1.97
C ILE A 198 -5.21 18.44 -0.70
N SER A 199 -4.18 17.72 -0.28
CA SER A 199 -3.42 18.05 0.93
C SER A 199 -2.67 19.37 0.77
N ALA A 200 -2.05 19.60 -0.38
CA ALA A 200 -1.36 20.85 -0.68
C ALA A 200 -2.31 22.05 -0.71
N LEU A 201 -3.49 21.90 -1.32
CA LEU A 201 -4.52 22.95 -1.31
C LEU A 201 -5.02 23.22 0.11
N ALA A 202 -5.20 22.17 0.93
CA ALA A 202 -5.67 22.29 2.30
C ALA A 202 -4.70 23.07 3.20
N VAL A 203 -3.39 22.93 2.99
CA VAL A 203 -2.37 23.72 3.70
C VAL A 203 -2.11 25.08 3.06
N GLY A 204 -2.84 25.45 2.01
CA GLY A 204 -2.82 26.79 1.41
C GLY A 204 -1.77 27.00 0.32
N ALA A 205 -1.24 25.95 -0.29
CA ALA A 205 -0.31 26.03 -1.42
C ALA A 205 -1.03 26.40 -2.73
N SER A 206 -0.28 26.90 -3.72
CA SER A 206 -0.71 26.99 -5.12
C SER A 206 -0.36 25.68 -5.83
N VAL A 207 -1.33 25.02 -6.45
CA VAL A 207 -1.15 23.67 -7.00
C VAL A 207 -1.43 23.62 -8.49
N THR A 208 -0.50 23.05 -9.24
CA THR A 208 -0.65 22.74 -10.66
C THR A 208 -0.42 21.24 -10.88
N ILE A 209 -1.37 20.56 -11.54
CA ILE A 209 -1.23 19.17 -12.02
C ILE A 209 -0.96 19.20 -13.52
N MET A 210 0.05 18.44 -13.97
CA MET A 210 0.38 18.28 -15.38
C MET A 210 0.37 16.81 -15.78
N ASP A 211 -0.32 16.52 -16.89
CA ASP A 211 -0.34 15.21 -17.52
C ASP A 211 -0.60 15.36 -19.03
N ASN A 212 -0.32 14.31 -19.80
CA ASN A 212 -0.65 14.26 -21.24
C ASN A 212 -2.07 13.73 -21.47
N ASP A 213 -2.64 13.00 -20.53
CA ASP A 213 -4.01 12.50 -20.60
C ASP A 213 -5.00 13.56 -20.10
N VAL A 214 -5.68 14.20 -21.03
CA VAL A 214 -6.69 15.24 -20.74
C VAL A 214 -7.88 14.68 -19.96
N SER A 215 -8.25 13.42 -20.19
CA SER A 215 -9.34 12.77 -19.46
C SER A 215 -8.99 12.56 -18.00
N ALA A 216 -7.75 12.13 -17.74
CA ALA A 216 -7.22 11.98 -16.39
C ALA A 216 -7.11 13.34 -15.66
N LEU A 217 -6.69 14.40 -16.36
CA LEU A 217 -6.69 15.78 -15.82
C LEU A 217 -8.11 16.26 -15.48
N GLN A 218 -9.11 15.89 -16.28
CA GLN A 218 -10.51 16.22 -16.00
C GLN A 218 -11.00 15.54 -14.72
N LEU A 219 -10.68 14.26 -14.54
CA LEU A 219 -11.00 13.50 -13.31
C LEU A 219 -10.29 14.10 -12.09
N ALA A 220 -9.00 14.41 -12.20
CA ALA A 220 -8.23 15.06 -11.14
C ALA A 220 -8.87 16.41 -10.73
N ARG A 221 -9.30 17.21 -11.72
CA ARG A 221 -9.99 18.48 -11.45
C ARG A 221 -11.37 18.30 -10.80
N GLN A 222 -12.11 17.27 -11.17
CA GLN A 222 -13.37 16.93 -10.51
C GLN A 222 -13.16 16.51 -9.06
N PHE A 223 -12.09 15.76 -8.80
CA PHE A 223 -11.74 15.28 -7.47
C PHE A 223 -11.19 16.40 -6.56
N CYS A 224 -10.26 17.21 -7.07
CA CYS A 224 -9.58 18.26 -6.28
C CYS A 224 -10.35 19.60 -6.22
N GLY A 225 -11.36 19.78 -7.07
CA GLY A 225 -12.13 21.02 -7.14
C GLY A 225 -11.50 22.08 -8.05
N GLN A 226 -12.11 23.29 -8.05
CA GLN A 226 -11.74 24.37 -8.98
C GLN A 226 -10.45 25.13 -8.62
N SER A 227 -9.94 24.92 -7.41
CA SER A 227 -8.72 25.60 -6.93
C SER A 227 -7.43 25.02 -7.51
N VAL A 228 -7.48 23.81 -8.07
CA VAL A 228 -6.33 23.19 -8.75
C VAL A 228 -6.22 23.71 -10.19
N THR A 229 -5.00 24.06 -10.60
CA THR A 229 -4.71 24.33 -12.03
C THR A 229 -4.32 23.04 -12.71
N THR A 230 -4.89 22.75 -13.90
CA THR A 230 -4.50 21.58 -14.70
C THR A 230 -3.92 22.04 -16.03
N CYS A 231 -2.84 21.41 -16.48
CA CYS A 231 -2.15 21.74 -17.74
C CYS A 231 -1.68 20.46 -18.45
N SER A 232 -1.78 20.43 -19.79
CA SER A 232 -1.08 19.40 -20.56
C SER A 232 0.43 19.61 -20.53
N ILE A 233 1.20 18.51 -20.58
CA ILE A 233 2.66 18.57 -20.63
C ILE A 233 3.09 19.03 -22.03
N HIS A 234 3.39 20.33 -22.13
CA HIS A 234 3.99 20.93 -23.31
C HIS A 234 5.35 21.52 -22.93
N PRO A 235 6.42 21.36 -23.70
CA PRO A 235 7.78 21.75 -23.31
C PRO A 235 7.92 23.17 -22.77
N LYS A 236 7.26 24.16 -23.40
CA LYS A 236 7.29 25.56 -22.94
C LYS A 236 6.50 25.77 -21.65
N VAL A 237 5.35 25.10 -21.48
CA VAL A 237 4.53 25.21 -20.28
C VAL A 237 5.24 24.52 -19.11
N LEU A 238 5.76 23.33 -19.32
CA LEU A 238 6.54 22.59 -18.33
C LEU A 238 7.76 23.40 -17.85
N LEU A 239 8.55 23.96 -18.78
CA LEU A 239 9.69 24.81 -18.44
C LEU A 239 9.29 26.01 -17.58
N ASN A 240 8.17 26.66 -17.89
CA ASN A 240 7.70 27.81 -17.10
C ASN A 240 7.25 27.38 -15.69
N ARG A 241 6.56 26.25 -15.56
CA ARG A 241 6.12 25.72 -14.27
C ARG A 241 7.29 25.26 -13.41
N VAL A 242 8.26 24.56 -14.00
CA VAL A 242 9.47 24.12 -13.30
C VAL A 242 10.29 25.30 -12.74
N LYS A 243 10.36 26.43 -13.48
CA LYS A 243 11.06 27.64 -13.02
C LYS A 243 10.45 28.30 -11.80
N THR A 244 9.14 28.17 -11.62
CA THR A 244 8.42 28.83 -10.50
C THR A 244 8.15 27.89 -9.33
N ALA A 245 8.22 26.57 -9.54
CA ALA A 245 7.92 25.58 -8.52
C ALA A 245 8.89 25.63 -7.33
N ASP A 246 8.34 25.51 -6.14
CA ASP A 246 9.06 25.33 -4.88
C ASP A 246 9.18 23.85 -4.51
N VAL A 247 8.19 23.05 -4.95
CA VAL A 247 8.10 21.61 -4.80
C VAL A 247 7.67 20.99 -6.12
N ILE A 248 8.30 19.90 -6.53
CA ILE A 248 7.90 19.09 -7.69
C ILE A 248 7.73 17.66 -7.22
N ILE A 249 6.53 17.12 -7.42
CA ILE A 249 6.21 15.72 -7.10
C ILE A 249 5.82 15.02 -8.39
N THR A 250 6.43 13.87 -8.65
CA THR A 250 6.17 13.04 -9.82
C THR A 250 5.59 11.70 -9.41
N ASP A 251 4.72 11.14 -10.26
CA ASP A 251 4.29 9.75 -10.17
C ASP A 251 4.22 9.17 -11.59
N HIS A 252 4.91 8.05 -11.83
CA HIS A 252 5.06 7.45 -13.17
C HIS A 252 3.79 6.76 -13.70
N CYS A 253 2.60 7.21 -13.34
CA CYS A 253 1.38 6.73 -13.98
C CYS A 253 1.34 7.02 -15.49
N THR A 254 2.11 8.00 -15.98
CA THR A 254 2.36 8.23 -17.41
C THR A 254 3.68 7.58 -17.80
N ARG A 255 3.60 6.42 -18.44
CA ARG A 255 4.71 5.50 -18.77
C ARG A 255 5.89 6.11 -19.55
N ASP A 256 5.81 7.36 -20.03
CA ASP A 256 6.77 7.96 -20.94
C ASP A 256 7.31 9.32 -20.46
N PHE A 257 7.04 9.74 -19.19
CA PHE A 257 7.56 11.00 -18.70
C PHE A 257 8.83 10.79 -17.87
N GLU A 258 9.97 11.14 -18.45
CA GLU A 258 11.20 11.38 -17.70
C GLU A 258 11.42 12.88 -17.61
N MET A 259 11.78 13.38 -16.42
CA MET A 259 12.14 14.79 -16.25
C MET A 259 13.37 15.11 -17.12
N PRO A 260 13.23 15.93 -18.14
CA PRO A 260 14.36 16.25 -19.03
C PRO A 260 15.51 16.89 -18.25
N ARG A 261 16.74 16.39 -18.43
CA ARG A 261 17.93 16.87 -17.68
C ARG A 261 18.18 18.37 -17.84
N ASN A 262 17.81 18.96 -18.95
CA ASN A 262 17.92 20.39 -19.20
C ASN A 262 16.96 21.23 -18.33
N LEU A 263 15.90 20.65 -17.77
CA LEU A 263 14.97 21.32 -16.86
C LEU A 263 15.54 21.43 -15.44
N LEU A 264 16.43 20.51 -15.04
CA LEU A 264 17.08 20.58 -13.71
C LEU A 264 17.84 21.91 -13.52
N GLY A 265 18.51 22.38 -14.55
CA GLY A 265 19.22 23.68 -14.51
C GLY A 265 18.31 24.91 -14.53
N ALA A 266 17.01 24.72 -14.80
CA ALA A 266 16.03 25.80 -14.83
C ALA A 266 15.23 25.95 -13.53
N MET A 267 15.37 25.00 -12.63
CA MET A 267 14.68 24.97 -11.33
C MET A 267 15.20 26.06 -10.38
N LYS A 268 14.36 26.44 -9.43
CA LYS A 268 14.79 27.29 -8.31
C LYS A 268 15.89 26.62 -7.49
N PRO A 269 16.82 27.38 -6.88
CA PRO A 269 17.71 26.80 -5.87
C PRO A 269 16.88 26.16 -4.74
N ASN A 270 17.33 24.97 -4.26
CA ASN A 270 16.67 24.23 -3.18
C ASN A 270 15.18 23.91 -3.45
N VAL A 271 14.82 23.63 -4.70
CA VAL A 271 13.53 23.01 -5.01
C VAL A 271 13.49 21.61 -4.39
N TYR A 272 12.37 21.25 -3.77
CA TYR A 272 12.18 19.88 -3.30
C TYR A 272 11.62 19.00 -4.41
N LEU A 273 12.29 17.89 -4.69
CA LEU A 273 11.90 16.91 -5.70
C LEU A 273 11.54 15.60 -5.01
N LEU A 274 10.37 15.06 -5.30
CA LEU A 274 9.91 13.77 -4.79
C LEU A 274 9.29 12.95 -5.92
N ASP A 275 9.79 11.74 -6.10
CA ASP A 275 9.20 10.77 -7.02
C ASP A 275 8.45 9.70 -6.23
N LEU A 276 7.13 9.65 -6.39
CA LEU A 276 6.25 8.71 -5.69
C LEU A 276 6.26 7.30 -6.29
N ALA A 277 6.90 7.12 -7.46
CA ALA A 277 7.14 5.80 -8.00
C ALA A 277 8.31 5.08 -7.30
N GLU A 278 9.29 5.85 -6.83
CA GLU A 278 10.49 5.34 -6.17
C GLU A 278 10.45 5.49 -4.64
N ASN A 279 9.50 6.27 -4.12
CA ASN A 279 9.39 6.59 -2.69
C ASN A 279 7.99 6.27 -2.17
N GLU A 280 7.93 5.79 -0.96
CA GLU A 280 6.70 5.47 -0.22
C GLU A 280 6.62 6.35 1.05
N PRO A 281 6.13 7.61 0.96
CA PRO A 281 6.03 8.51 2.11
C PRO A 281 5.22 7.96 3.29
N SER A 282 4.32 7.01 3.04
CA SER A 282 3.56 6.29 4.07
C SER A 282 4.45 5.56 5.11
N GLN A 283 5.71 5.28 4.78
CA GLN A 283 6.69 4.72 5.73
C GLN A 283 6.93 5.64 6.93
N SER A 284 6.74 6.95 6.78
CA SER A 284 6.87 7.91 7.90
C SER A 284 5.66 7.98 8.83
N VAL A 285 4.54 7.40 8.43
CA VAL A 285 3.29 7.40 9.18
C VAL A 285 2.72 5.98 9.39
N PRO A 286 3.55 5.04 9.88
CA PRO A 286 3.20 3.61 9.91
C PRO A 286 1.98 3.30 10.79
N ARG A 287 1.72 4.08 11.85
CA ARG A 287 0.49 3.91 12.65
C ARG A 287 -0.77 4.22 11.84
N THR A 288 -0.73 5.25 11.01
CA THR A 288 -1.84 5.60 10.11
C THR A 288 -2.09 4.46 9.12
N VAL A 289 -1.02 3.90 8.56
CA VAL A 289 -1.10 2.73 7.67
C VAL A 289 -1.74 1.54 8.39
N ALA A 290 -1.26 1.18 9.58
CA ALA A 290 -1.81 0.07 10.36
C ALA A 290 -3.30 0.25 10.66
N MET A 291 -3.73 1.45 11.05
CA MET A 291 -5.13 1.75 11.33
C MET A 291 -6.00 1.69 10.08
N ALA A 292 -5.54 2.26 8.97
CA ALA A 292 -6.27 2.28 7.72
C ALA A 292 -6.41 0.87 7.11
N MET A 293 -5.32 0.10 7.08
CA MET A 293 -5.33 -1.28 6.61
C MET A 293 -6.21 -2.17 7.48
N SER A 294 -6.18 -1.98 8.80
CA SER A 294 -7.03 -2.70 9.75
C SER A 294 -8.52 -2.58 9.41
N ASN A 295 -8.97 -1.37 9.04
CA ASN A 295 -10.39 -1.12 8.72
C ASN A 295 -10.88 -1.94 7.52
N ILE A 296 -10.00 -2.28 6.60
CA ILE A 296 -10.34 -3.08 5.41
C ILE A 296 -10.11 -4.56 5.67
N LEU A 297 -8.97 -4.89 6.31
CA LEU A 297 -8.55 -6.28 6.49
C LEU A 297 -9.45 -7.05 7.44
N VAL A 298 -10.04 -6.43 8.47
CA VAL A 298 -11.00 -7.11 9.34
C VAL A 298 -12.16 -7.67 8.50
N ASN A 299 -12.76 -6.84 7.66
CA ASN A 299 -13.87 -7.27 6.79
C ASN A 299 -13.43 -8.33 5.77
N PHE A 300 -12.23 -8.19 5.20
CA PHE A 300 -11.66 -9.15 4.26
C PHE A 300 -11.43 -10.53 4.91
N ILE A 301 -10.93 -10.56 6.15
CA ILE A 301 -10.73 -11.79 6.91
C ILE A 301 -12.07 -12.44 7.28
N GLU A 302 -13.07 -11.66 7.68
CA GLU A 302 -14.42 -12.16 7.97
C GLU A 302 -15.07 -12.76 6.71
N GLU A 303 -14.95 -12.09 5.56
CA GLU A 303 -15.43 -12.61 4.30
C GLU A 303 -14.70 -13.91 3.91
N MET A 304 -13.39 -13.96 4.11
CA MET A 304 -12.59 -15.17 3.90
C MET A 304 -13.07 -16.33 4.77
N ALA A 305 -13.40 -16.06 6.04
CA ALA A 305 -13.95 -17.07 6.94
C ALA A 305 -15.31 -17.61 6.45
N LEU A 306 -16.20 -16.72 6.01
CA LEU A 306 -17.50 -17.11 5.46
C LEU A 306 -17.40 -17.95 4.17
N LYS A 307 -16.35 -17.74 3.38
CA LYS A 307 -16.06 -18.47 2.14
C LYS A 307 -15.14 -19.67 2.32
N ASN A 308 -14.96 -20.16 3.56
CA ASN A 308 -14.13 -21.31 3.91
C ASN A 308 -12.63 -21.14 3.60
N GLY A 309 -12.11 -19.93 3.69
CA GLY A 309 -10.70 -19.61 3.53
C GLY A 309 -10.35 -19.02 2.17
N ILE A 310 -9.05 -18.94 1.88
CA ILE A 310 -8.54 -18.29 0.67
C ILE A 310 -9.02 -19.00 -0.62
N ASP A 311 -9.13 -20.32 -0.64
CA ASP A 311 -9.62 -21.06 -1.80
C ASP A 311 -11.05 -20.65 -2.16
N GLY A 312 -11.91 -20.50 -1.17
CA GLY A 312 -13.27 -20.02 -1.38
C GLY A 312 -13.33 -18.57 -1.84
N MET A 313 -12.43 -17.72 -1.36
CA MET A 313 -12.28 -16.34 -1.85
C MET A 313 -11.90 -16.32 -3.34
N ILE A 314 -10.87 -17.09 -3.71
CA ILE A 314 -10.38 -17.18 -5.09
C ILE A 314 -11.48 -17.63 -6.05
N THR A 315 -12.30 -18.61 -5.63
CA THR A 315 -13.35 -19.19 -6.51
C THR A 315 -14.61 -18.31 -6.60
N SER A 316 -14.91 -17.52 -5.56
CA SER A 316 -16.17 -16.79 -5.46
C SER A 316 -16.06 -15.27 -5.53
N THR A 317 -14.83 -14.73 -5.53
CA THR A 317 -14.58 -13.28 -5.54
C THR A 317 -13.58 -12.95 -6.65
N PRO A 318 -14.05 -12.59 -7.86
CA PRO A 318 -13.17 -12.39 -9.02
C PRO A 318 -12.03 -11.41 -8.77
N GLY A 319 -12.30 -10.31 -8.06
CA GLY A 319 -11.28 -9.28 -7.76
C GLY A 319 -10.12 -9.77 -6.87
N VAL A 320 -10.29 -10.88 -6.14
CA VAL A 320 -9.20 -11.50 -5.36
C VAL A 320 -8.24 -12.25 -6.28
N GLN A 321 -8.73 -12.77 -7.41
CA GLN A 321 -7.92 -13.54 -8.36
C GLN A 321 -6.77 -12.70 -8.93
N ASP A 322 -6.98 -11.42 -9.14
CA ASP A 322 -5.99 -10.49 -9.70
C ASP A 322 -4.77 -10.30 -8.77
N GLY A 323 -4.95 -10.54 -7.49
CA GLY A 323 -3.87 -10.48 -6.49
C GLY A 323 -3.14 -11.81 -6.27
N ILE A 324 -3.56 -12.91 -6.89
CA ILE A 324 -2.95 -14.23 -6.64
C ILE A 324 -1.69 -14.40 -7.51
N VAL A 325 -0.57 -14.64 -6.84
CA VAL A 325 0.73 -14.85 -7.49
C VAL A 325 1.03 -16.34 -7.67
N THR A 326 0.82 -17.12 -6.62
CA THR A 326 0.99 -18.58 -6.67
C THR A 326 -0.26 -19.27 -6.11
N TYR A 327 -0.64 -20.38 -6.71
CA TYR A 327 -1.79 -21.18 -6.30
C TYR A 327 -1.54 -22.68 -6.52
N ARG A 328 -1.75 -23.48 -5.47
CA ARG A 328 -1.60 -24.96 -5.51
C ARG A 328 -0.27 -25.44 -6.13
N GLY A 329 0.83 -24.72 -5.86
CA GLY A 329 2.15 -25.06 -6.38
C GLY A 329 2.38 -24.65 -7.83
N LYS A 330 1.61 -23.72 -8.36
CA LYS A 330 1.77 -23.14 -9.69
C LYS A 330 1.92 -21.61 -9.59
N LEU A 331 2.78 -21.06 -10.46
CA LEU A 331 2.88 -19.62 -10.67
C LEU A 331 1.74 -19.20 -11.60
N VAL A 332 0.90 -18.26 -11.16
CA VAL A 332 -0.28 -17.83 -11.91
C VAL A 332 -0.21 -16.36 -12.31
N ASP A 333 0.67 -15.57 -11.70
CA ASP A 333 0.91 -14.18 -12.08
C ASP A 333 1.69 -14.12 -13.41
N LYS A 334 1.09 -13.42 -14.40
CA LYS A 334 1.64 -13.32 -15.76
C LYS A 334 2.87 -12.41 -15.83
N LEU A 335 2.91 -11.36 -15.01
CA LEU A 335 4.00 -10.39 -15.01
C LEU A 335 5.26 -11.01 -14.41
N ILE A 336 5.14 -11.63 -13.24
CA ILE A 336 6.25 -12.32 -12.56
C ILE A 336 6.72 -13.51 -13.40
N SER A 337 5.79 -14.29 -13.97
CA SER A 337 6.10 -15.40 -14.88
C SER A 337 6.94 -14.94 -16.07
N SER A 338 6.54 -13.86 -16.72
CA SER A 338 7.26 -13.28 -17.87
C SER A 338 8.62 -12.71 -17.46
N TYR A 339 8.68 -11.97 -16.35
CA TYR A 339 9.91 -11.35 -15.85
C TYR A 339 10.99 -12.38 -15.50
N LEU A 340 10.59 -13.45 -14.79
CA LEU A 340 11.50 -14.51 -14.35
C LEU A 340 11.74 -15.59 -15.41
N GLU A 341 11.09 -15.52 -16.57
CA GLU A 341 11.11 -16.55 -17.60
C GLU A 341 10.76 -17.94 -17.02
N MET A 342 9.72 -17.98 -16.14
CA MET A 342 9.22 -19.20 -15.52
C MET A 342 7.89 -19.62 -16.17
N HIS A 343 7.60 -20.92 -16.13
CA HIS A 343 6.33 -21.42 -16.66
C HIS A 343 5.17 -20.97 -15.76
N GLY A 344 4.32 -20.11 -16.29
CA GLY A 344 3.06 -19.66 -15.69
C GLY A 344 1.87 -20.51 -16.16
N VAL A 345 0.87 -20.61 -15.30
CA VAL A 345 -0.40 -21.29 -15.61
C VAL A 345 -1.55 -20.30 -15.39
N ASP A 346 -2.54 -20.32 -16.27
CA ASP A 346 -3.71 -19.49 -16.06
C ASP A 346 -4.49 -19.96 -14.83
N LEU A 347 -4.80 -19.05 -13.90
CA LEU A 347 -5.50 -19.37 -12.67
C LEU A 347 -6.87 -20.03 -12.94
N SER A 348 -7.56 -19.62 -13.99
CA SER A 348 -8.86 -20.19 -14.39
C SER A 348 -8.85 -21.68 -14.68
N LEU A 349 -7.67 -22.27 -14.95
CA LEU A 349 -7.50 -23.70 -15.17
C LEU A 349 -7.35 -24.49 -13.85
N LEU A 350 -7.22 -23.82 -12.72
CA LEU A 350 -6.94 -24.41 -11.41
C LEU A 350 -8.12 -24.29 -10.42
N ILE A 351 -9.10 -23.45 -10.72
CA ILE A 351 -10.31 -23.17 -9.92
C ILE A 351 -11.54 -23.89 -10.39
#